data_ad34b6ff0e9e7229e91d22951db283b2
#
_entry.id   ad34b6ff0e9e7229e91d22951db283b2
#
_cell.length_a   1.000
_cell.length_b   1.000
_cell.length_c   1.000
_cell.angle_alpha   90.00
_cell.angle_beta   90.00
_cell.angle_gamma   90.00
#
_symmetry.space_group_name_H-M   'P 1'
#
loop_
_entity.id
_entity.type
_entity.pdbx_description
1 polymer ?
#
loop_
_entity_poly.entity_id
_entity_poly.type
_entity_poly.pdbx_seq_one_letter_code
_entity_poly.pdbx_strand_id
1 'polypeptide(L)'
;MKAYERFLKYVKVYTMSDPKSETVPSTMRQFDLAHMLVEEMKELGLKDVRVDDKCYVYGYIPATEGYEDRKAIGLIAHLDTAPAAPGENVNPQIVENYNGQDITLLNGTVISVNKFPHLKELKGRTLITTDGNTLLGADDKAGIAEILTACERIINENIPHGKICVGFTPDEEIGRGAAHFDVKNFGADFAYTIDGGIEGEISYENFNASAAEIEIHGVSVHPGSAKNTMINAVNVGIELNGMLPSCEKPEHTEGYEGFYYLESFSGNTDYAKMSYILRDHDNNKLEAKKATLLLAEKLINEKYGEGTVKITISDQYKNMAEHVKPCMHLIDNAIAAMKTLNVTPIIEPIRGGTDGATLSYMGLPCPNLGTGGFAYHGEYEHITVEGMDICTDIIVEILKNYAK
;
A
#
# COMPACT_ATOMS: atom_id res chain seq x y z
N MET A 1 13.18 23.08 -4.37
CA MET A 1 11.99 23.13 -3.45
C MET A 1 12.16 22.03 -2.42
N LYS A 2 11.69 22.21 -1.17
CA LYS A 2 11.73 21.11 -0.17
C LYS A 2 10.60 20.12 -0.39
N ALA A 3 10.76 18.87 0.08
CA ALA A 3 9.75 17.82 -0.09
C ALA A 3 8.41 18.20 0.53
N TYR A 4 8.39 18.71 1.76
CA TYR A 4 7.15 19.13 2.40
C TYR A 4 6.43 20.28 1.67
N GLU A 5 7.14 21.17 0.97
CA GLU A 5 6.52 22.26 0.21
C GLU A 5 5.80 21.72 -1.04
N ARG A 6 6.34 20.67 -1.69
CA ARG A 6 5.68 19.91 -2.75
C ARG A 6 4.46 19.19 -2.21
N PHE A 7 4.67 18.43 -1.14
CA PHE A 7 3.64 17.67 -0.47
C PHE A 7 2.40 18.53 -0.13
N LEU A 8 2.60 19.71 0.47
CA LEU A 8 1.51 20.65 0.79
C LEU A 8 0.73 21.17 -0.44
N LYS A 9 1.32 21.10 -1.63
CA LYS A 9 0.60 21.38 -2.88
C LYS A 9 -0.19 20.16 -3.35
N TYR A 10 0.42 18.97 -3.31
CA TYR A 10 -0.17 17.74 -3.84
C TYR A 10 -1.35 17.26 -3.03
N VAL A 11 -1.32 17.34 -1.71
CA VAL A 11 -2.42 16.91 -0.84
C VAL A 11 -3.71 17.69 -1.06
N LYS A 12 -3.63 18.91 -1.60
CA LYS A 12 -4.81 19.74 -1.94
C LYS A 12 -5.52 19.29 -3.20
N VAL A 13 -4.89 18.46 -4.02
CA VAL A 13 -5.50 17.87 -5.22
C VAL A 13 -6.28 16.64 -4.81
N TYR A 14 -7.57 16.61 -5.12
CA TYR A 14 -8.44 15.48 -4.78
C TYR A 14 -8.21 14.32 -5.75
N THR A 15 -7.76 13.16 -5.25
CA THR A 15 -7.37 12.02 -6.08
C THR A 15 -7.92 10.66 -5.59
N MET A 16 -8.88 10.66 -4.66
CA MET A 16 -9.42 9.42 -4.09
C MET A 16 -9.91 8.45 -5.17
N SER A 17 -9.48 7.19 -5.10
CA SER A 17 -9.92 6.09 -5.95
C SER A 17 -11.34 5.61 -5.60
N ASP A 18 -11.95 4.82 -6.48
CA ASP A 18 -13.29 4.24 -6.28
C ASP A 18 -13.25 2.73 -6.54
N PRO A 19 -13.37 1.89 -5.50
CA PRO A 19 -13.34 0.43 -5.64
C PRO A 19 -14.53 -0.14 -6.42
N LYS A 20 -15.59 0.64 -6.64
CA LYS A 20 -16.78 0.23 -7.41
C LYS A 20 -16.65 0.52 -8.90
N SER A 21 -15.68 1.33 -9.30
CA SER A 21 -15.43 1.65 -10.69
C SER A 21 -14.76 0.48 -11.41
N GLU A 22 -15.12 0.26 -12.68
CA GLU A 22 -14.49 -0.73 -13.57
C GLU A 22 -13.48 -0.09 -14.52
N THR A 23 -13.32 1.25 -14.48
CA THR A 23 -12.38 1.97 -15.34
C THR A 23 -10.97 2.05 -14.72
N VAL A 24 -9.98 2.38 -15.55
CA VAL A 24 -8.61 2.73 -15.14
C VAL A 24 -8.26 4.07 -15.78
N PRO A 25 -7.98 5.12 -14.99
CA PRO A 25 -8.11 5.14 -13.53
C PRO A 25 -9.58 4.97 -13.08
N SER A 26 -9.75 4.54 -11.83
CA SER A 26 -11.08 4.38 -11.23
C SER A 26 -11.84 5.70 -11.11
N THR A 27 -11.10 6.80 -11.01
CA THR A 27 -11.66 8.17 -10.97
C THR A 27 -10.82 9.11 -11.83
N MET A 28 -11.50 9.90 -12.68
CA MET A 28 -10.83 10.85 -13.58
C MET A 28 -10.09 11.99 -12.85
N ARG A 29 -10.44 12.25 -11.59
CA ARG A 29 -9.77 13.27 -10.75
C ARG A 29 -8.30 13.01 -10.51
N GLN A 30 -7.83 11.77 -10.65
CA GLN A 30 -6.41 11.43 -10.53
C GLN A 30 -5.57 12.10 -11.63
N PHE A 31 -6.15 12.36 -12.80
CA PHE A 31 -5.48 13.12 -13.87
C PHE A 31 -5.12 14.55 -13.46
N ASP A 32 -5.83 15.15 -12.50
CA ASP A 32 -5.53 16.53 -12.07
C ASP A 32 -4.14 16.60 -11.44
N LEU A 33 -3.80 15.63 -10.58
CA LEU A 33 -2.45 15.51 -10.02
C LEU A 33 -1.46 15.05 -11.09
N ALA A 34 -1.81 14.05 -11.90
CA ALA A 34 -0.94 13.54 -12.96
C ALA A 34 -0.46 14.64 -13.92
N HIS A 35 -1.37 15.51 -14.36
CA HIS A 35 -1.01 16.65 -15.23
C HIS A 35 -0.12 17.67 -14.51
N MET A 36 -0.38 17.96 -13.23
CA MET A 36 0.48 18.84 -12.43
C MET A 36 1.90 18.29 -12.36
N LEU A 37 2.05 16.98 -12.11
CA LEU A 37 3.34 16.32 -12.02
C LEU A 37 4.07 16.28 -13.36
N VAL A 38 3.36 16.07 -14.47
CA VAL A 38 3.93 16.14 -15.82
C VAL A 38 4.58 17.50 -16.07
N GLU A 39 3.90 18.60 -15.73
CA GLU A 39 4.48 19.94 -15.91
C GLU A 39 5.67 20.17 -14.98
N GLU A 40 5.59 19.78 -13.70
CA GLU A 40 6.71 19.91 -12.77
C GLU A 40 7.93 19.07 -13.20
N MET A 41 7.72 17.82 -13.64
CA MET A 41 8.82 16.98 -14.16
C MET A 41 9.50 17.58 -15.40
N LYS A 42 8.73 18.22 -16.30
CA LYS A 42 9.30 18.96 -17.44
C LYS A 42 10.11 20.17 -16.99
N GLU A 43 9.60 20.95 -16.03
CA GLU A 43 10.31 22.11 -15.45
C GLU A 43 11.62 21.70 -14.78
N LEU A 44 11.65 20.55 -14.12
CA LEU A 44 12.86 19.94 -13.55
C LEU A 44 13.84 19.45 -14.62
N GLY A 45 13.42 19.31 -15.88
CA GLY A 45 14.27 18.91 -17.00
C GLY A 45 14.29 17.41 -17.28
N LEU A 46 13.38 16.61 -16.70
CA LEU A 46 13.21 15.19 -17.03
C LEU A 46 12.85 15.03 -18.52
N LYS A 47 13.19 13.89 -19.07
CA LYS A 47 12.97 13.53 -20.49
C LYS A 47 11.80 12.59 -20.66
N ASP A 48 11.18 12.60 -21.84
CA ASP A 48 10.04 11.78 -22.26
C ASP A 48 8.87 11.79 -21.23
N VAL A 49 8.69 12.97 -20.60
CA VAL A 49 7.65 13.15 -19.59
C VAL A 49 6.28 13.10 -20.24
N ARG A 50 5.45 12.17 -19.79
CA ARG A 50 4.10 11.94 -20.29
C ARG A 50 3.18 11.39 -19.20
N VAL A 51 1.90 11.56 -19.39
CA VAL A 51 0.83 10.77 -18.78
C VAL A 51 0.11 10.00 -19.89
N ASP A 52 -0.20 8.74 -19.66
CA ASP A 52 -0.94 7.91 -20.62
C ASP A 52 -2.46 7.99 -20.42
N ASP A 53 -3.22 7.26 -21.26
CA ASP A 53 -4.68 7.23 -21.24
C ASP A 53 -5.27 6.53 -19.99
N LYS A 54 -4.45 5.83 -19.22
CA LYS A 54 -4.79 5.18 -17.97
C LYS A 54 -4.24 5.89 -16.72
N CYS A 55 -3.75 7.13 -16.90
CA CYS A 55 -3.24 7.98 -15.82
C CYS A 55 -1.87 7.55 -15.25
N TYR A 56 -1.11 6.70 -15.91
CA TYR A 56 0.27 6.45 -15.52
C TYR A 56 1.16 7.60 -15.97
N VAL A 57 1.95 8.14 -15.04
CA VAL A 57 2.93 9.20 -15.33
C VAL A 57 4.30 8.57 -15.45
N TYR A 58 5.06 8.97 -16.49
CA TYR A 58 6.41 8.50 -16.75
C TYR A 58 7.35 9.64 -17.09
N GLY A 59 8.61 9.49 -16.77
CA GLY A 59 9.71 10.34 -17.18
C GLY A 59 11.03 9.77 -16.72
N TYR A 60 12.16 10.33 -17.19
CA TYR A 60 13.47 9.89 -16.74
C TYR A 60 14.51 11.01 -16.74
N ILE A 61 15.56 10.83 -15.96
CA ILE A 61 16.79 11.60 -16.00
C ILE A 61 17.83 10.73 -16.72
N PRO A 62 18.43 11.18 -17.85
CA PRO A 62 19.47 10.42 -18.53
C PRO A 62 20.68 10.25 -17.62
N ALA A 63 21.43 9.15 -17.80
CA ALA A 63 22.67 8.94 -17.06
C ALA A 63 23.64 10.13 -17.23
N THR A 64 24.40 10.40 -16.20
CA THR A 64 25.54 11.34 -16.30
C THR A 64 26.55 10.80 -17.33
N GLU A 65 27.19 11.69 -18.09
CA GLU A 65 28.21 11.32 -19.08
C GLU A 65 29.28 10.41 -18.44
N GLY A 66 29.51 9.24 -19.03
CA GLY A 66 30.41 8.21 -18.51
C GLY A 66 29.80 7.24 -17.48
N TYR A 67 28.49 7.35 -17.21
CA TYR A 67 27.75 6.47 -16.30
C TYR A 67 26.62 5.71 -17.00
N GLU A 68 26.62 5.64 -18.33
CA GLU A 68 25.56 5.03 -19.14
C GLU A 68 25.51 3.50 -18.99
N ASP A 69 26.59 2.88 -18.53
CA ASP A 69 26.71 1.45 -18.24
C ASP A 69 26.18 1.06 -16.85
N ARG A 70 25.87 2.04 -16.01
CA ARG A 70 25.30 1.82 -14.68
C ARG A 70 23.84 1.38 -14.77
N LYS A 71 23.39 0.64 -13.74
CA LYS A 71 22.01 0.18 -13.64
C LYS A 71 21.02 1.34 -13.67
N ALA A 72 19.98 1.17 -14.48
CA ALA A 72 18.86 2.09 -14.50
C ALA A 72 17.93 1.81 -13.31
N ILE A 73 17.69 2.81 -12.48
CA ILE A 73 16.89 2.68 -11.26
C ILE A 73 15.57 3.41 -11.40
N GLY A 74 14.47 2.70 -11.12
CA GLY A 74 13.12 3.24 -11.06
C GLY A 74 12.78 3.75 -9.66
N LEU A 75 12.05 4.86 -9.59
CA LEU A 75 11.42 5.40 -8.39
C LEU A 75 9.93 5.53 -8.67
N ILE A 76 9.11 4.93 -7.83
CA ILE A 76 7.67 4.79 -8.08
C ILE A 76 6.89 5.18 -6.82
N ALA A 77 5.75 5.84 -7.00
CA ALA A 77 4.80 6.23 -5.96
C ALA A 77 3.39 6.27 -6.57
N HIS A 78 2.32 6.27 -5.75
CA HIS A 78 0.98 6.31 -6.29
C HIS A 78 0.29 7.68 -6.16
N LEU A 79 -0.67 7.93 -7.07
CA LEU A 79 -1.38 9.20 -7.22
C LEU A 79 -2.62 9.29 -6.33
N ASP A 80 -3.31 8.18 -6.18
CA ASP A 80 -4.60 8.13 -5.50
C ASP A 80 -4.48 8.16 -3.98
N THR A 81 -5.60 8.37 -3.34
CA THR A 81 -5.75 8.27 -1.88
C THR A 81 -6.83 7.27 -1.55
N ALA A 82 -6.71 6.65 -0.37
CA ALA A 82 -7.60 5.63 0.13
C ALA A 82 -9.07 6.09 0.18
N PRO A 83 -10.03 5.22 -0.22
CA PRO A 83 -11.45 5.51 -0.10
C PRO A 83 -11.99 5.34 1.32
N ALA A 84 -11.15 4.97 2.29
CA ALA A 84 -11.54 4.70 3.67
C ALA A 84 -11.94 5.95 4.47
N ALA A 85 -11.45 7.13 4.08
CA ALA A 85 -11.79 8.41 4.68
C ALA A 85 -11.95 9.50 3.60
N PRO A 86 -12.68 10.61 3.88
CA PRO A 86 -12.78 11.71 2.92
C PRO A 86 -11.42 12.26 2.53
N GLY A 87 -11.18 12.46 1.23
CA GLY A 87 -9.93 13.01 0.67
C GLY A 87 -10.14 14.30 -0.12
N GLU A 88 -11.31 14.92 -0.05
CA GLU A 88 -11.61 16.19 -0.71
C GLU A 88 -11.44 17.38 0.23
N ASN A 89 -10.89 18.49 -0.27
CA ASN A 89 -10.64 19.71 0.50
C ASN A 89 -9.68 19.50 1.68
N VAL A 90 -8.65 18.71 1.51
CA VAL A 90 -7.61 18.48 2.51
C VAL A 90 -7.01 19.81 2.95
N ASN A 91 -7.03 20.05 4.27
CA ASN A 91 -6.54 21.28 4.90
C ASN A 91 -5.39 20.94 5.88
N PRO A 92 -4.15 20.80 5.39
CA PRO A 92 -3.02 20.39 6.22
C PRO A 92 -2.70 21.44 7.29
N GLN A 93 -2.42 20.99 8.50
CA GLN A 93 -2.03 21.82 9.64
C GLN A 93 -0.56 21.57 9.97
N ILE A 94 0.19 22.64 10.24
CA ILE A 94 1.62 22.55 10.58
C ILE A 94 1.77 22.81 12.08
N VAL A 95 2.41 21.88 12.79
CA VAL A 95 2.73 21.96 14.21
C VAL A 95 4.24 22.05 14.36
N GLU A 96 4.77 23.26 14.43
CA GLU A 96 6.20 23.50 14.60
C GLU A 96 6.69 23.15 15.99
N ASN A 97 7.92 22.62 16.09
CA ASN A 97 8.58 22.27 17.34
C ASN A 97 7.65 21.47 18.28
N TYR A 98 7.12 20.38 17.77
CA TYR A 98 6.15 19.55 18.45
C TYR A 98 6.64 19.13 19.85
N ASN A 99 5.78 19.25 20.85
CA ASN A 99 6.17 19.09 22.26
C ASN A 99 6.09 17.64 22.79
N GLY A 100 5.60 16.68 21.98
CA GLY A 100 5.44 15.26 22.38
C GLY A 100 4.16 14.97 23.17
N GLN A 101 3.14 15.84 23.13
CA GLN A 101 1.85 15.67 23.81
C GLN A 101 0.71 15.42 22.82
N ASP A 102 -0.49 15.14 23.31
CA ASP A 102 -1.69 15.00 22.50
C ASP A 102 -1.89 16.23 21.59
N ILE A 103 -2.32 15.99 20.34
CA ILE A 103 -2.63 17.04 19.36
C ILE A 103 -4.14 17.10 19.18
N THR A 104 -4.72 18.27 19.40
CA THR A 104 -6.13 18.51 19.12
C THR A 104 -6.27 19.14 17.73
N LEU A 105 -6.93 18.45 16.81
CA LEU A 105 -7.21 18.91 15.46
C LEU A 105 -8.33 19.96 15.45
N LEU A 106 -8.50 20.68 14.34
CA LEU A 106 -9.46 21.80 14.27
C LEU A 106 -10.92 21.38 14.49
N ASN A 107 -11.30 20.16 14.13
CA ASN A 107 -12.64 19.63 14.38
C ASN A 107 -12.84 19.08 15.80
N GLY A 108 -11.81 19.11 16.67
CA GLY A 108 -11.84 18.61 18.04
C GLY A 108 -11.37 17.15 18.19
N THR A 109 -11.06 16.44 17.11
CA THR A 109 -10.42 15.11 17.16
C THR A 109 -9.06 15.21 17.83
N VAL A 110 -8.71 14.22 18.65
CA VAL A 110 -7.43 14.19 19.39
C VAL A 110 -6.55 13.05 18.89
N ILE A 111 -5.38 13.38 18.37
CA ILE A 111 -4.32 12.41 18.12
C ILE A 111 -3.60 12.20 19.44
N SER A 112 -3.97 11.12 20.16
CA SER A 112 -3.50 10.89 21.53
C SER A 112 -2.21 10.09 21.54
N VAL A 113 -1.26 10.52 22.37
CA VAL A 113 0.00 9.82 22.66
C VAL A 113 -0.23 8.42 23.24
N ASN A 114 -1.36 8.20 23.93
CA ASN A 114 -1.71 6.86 24.43
C ASN A 114 -2.13 5.90 23.30
N LYS A 115 -2.80 6.42 22.27
CA LYS A 115 -3.21 5.64 21.08
C LYS A 115 -2.06 5.52 20.08
N PHE A 116 -1.25 6.54 19.94
CA PHE A 116 -0.12 6.65 19.03
C PHE A 116 1.19 6.93 19.78
N PRO A 117 1.80 5.90 20.43
CA PRO A 117 2.97 6.09 21.31
C PRO A 117 4.20 6.70 20.64
N HIS A 118 4.37 6.49 19.31
CA HIS A 118 5.47 7.03 18.50
C HIS A 118 5.53 8.57 18.53
N LEU A 119 4.42 9.25 18.80
CA LEU A 119 4.37 10.71 18.93
C LEU A 119 5.39 11.26 19.94
N LYS A 120 5.73 10.48 20.99
CA LYS A 120 6.73 10.89 21.98
C LYS A 120 8.13 11.06 21.37
N GLU A 121 8.43 10.24 20.36
CA GLU A 121 9.72 10.22 19.67
C GLU A 121 9.83 11.34 18.63
N LEU A 122 8.69 11.90 18.21
CA LEU A 122 8.62 13.00 17.26
C LEU A 122 8.79 14.38 17.92
N LYS A 123 9.05 14.44 19.24
CA LYS A 123 9.27 15.69 19.96
C LYS A 123 10.40 16.51 19.33
N GLY A 124 10.14 17.80 19.10
CA GLY A 124 11.07 18.75 18.49
C GLY A 124 10.99 18.79 16.98
N ARG A 125 10.28 17.86 16.34
CA ARG A 125 10.03 17.86 14.88
C ARG A 125 8.88 18.80 14.51
N THR A 126 8.77 19.08 13.23
CA THR A 126 7.65 19.80 12.62
C THR A 126 6.67 18.78 12.04
N LEU A 127 5.48 18.66 12.65
CA LEU A 127 4.44 17.75 12.16
C LEU A 127 3.52 18.44 11.18
N ILE A 128 3.06 17.67 10.18
CA ILE A 128 1.98 18.03 9.28
C ILE A 128 0.84 17.03 9.57
N THR A 129 -0.34 17.55 9.94
CA THR A 129 -1.54 16.77 10.23
C THR A 129 -2.69 17.21 9.35
N THR A 130 -3.80 16.49 9.38
CA THR A 130 -5.07 16.98 8.84
C THR A 130 -5.73 17.98 9.81
N ASP A 131 -6.85 18.59 9.38
CA ASP A 131 -7.73 19.37 10.26
C ASP A 131 -8.73 18.49 11.04
N GLY A 132 -8.75 17.16 10.79
CA GLY A 132 -9.62 16.17 11.37
C GLY A 132 -10.86 15.82 10.56
N ASN A 133 -11.11 16.49 9.43
CA ASN A 133 -12.28 16.23 8.59
C ASN A 133 -11.98 15.27 7.42
N THR A 134 -10.70 15.11 7.09
CA THR A 134 -10.23 14.30 5.96
C THR A 134 -9.02 13.46 6.39
N LEU A 135 -8.62 12.51 5.56
CA LEU A 135 -7.24 12.01 5.59
C LEU A 135 -6.26 13.15 5.20
N LEU A 136 -4.94 12.94 5.38
CA LEU A 136 -3.93 13.91 4.95
C LEU A 136 -3.48 13.65 3.50
N GLY A 137 -3.37 12.38 3.09
CA GLY A 137 -2.84 11.94 1.80
C GLY A 137 -1.32 11.90 1.77
N ALA A 138 -0.68 11.67 2.91
CA ALA A 138 0.76 11.38 2.96
C ALA A 138 1.06 10.07 2.23
N ASP A 139 0.16 9.14 2.33
CA ASP A 139 0.07 7.93 1.53
C ASP A 139 -0.71 8.24 0.23
N ASP A 140 -0.06 8.38 -0.95
CA ASP A 140 1.41 8.35 -1.12
C ASP A 140 1.96 9.64 -1.78
N LYS A 141 1.31 10.77 -1.55
CA LYS A 141 1.79 12.07 -2.08
C LYS A 141 3.09 12.53 -1.41
N ALA A 142 3.46 11.93 -0.27
CA ALA A 142 4.77 12.14 0.33
C ALA A 142 5.86 11.49 -0.52
N GLY A 143 5.71 10.23 -0.92
CA GLY A 143 6.63 9.54 -1.81
C GLY A 143 6.82 10.28 -3.14
N ILE A 144 5.72 10.78 -3.75
CA ILE A 144 5.81 11.63 -4.96
C ILE A 144 6.69 12.85 -4.69
N ALA A 145 6.47 13.56 -3.58
CA ALA A 145 7.20 14.77 -3.24
C ALA A 145 8.68 14.50 -2.98
N GLU A 146 8.99 13.40 -2.32
CA GLU A 146 10.36 12.95 -2.02
C GLU A 146 11.12 12.56 -3.28
N ILE A 147 10.49 11.79 -4.18
CA ILE A 147 11.06 11.41 -5.48
C ILE A 147 11.43 12.65 -6.29
N LEU A 148 10.49 13.58 -6.46
CA LEU A 148 10.76 14.77 -7.26
C LEU A 148 11.77 15.71 -6.60
N THR A 149 11.82 15.74 -5.26
CA THR A 149 12.85 16.50 -4.54
C THR A 149 14.24 15.86 -4.69
N ALA A 150 14.33 14.54 -4.63
CA ALA A 150 15.55 13.81 -4.91
C ALA A 150 16.05 14.05 -6.35
N CYS A 151 15.14 14.00 -7.33
CA CYS A 151 15.43 14.30 -8.74
C CYS A 151 15.97 15.73 -8.90
N GLU A 152 15.33 16.72 -8.29
CA GLU A 152 15.78 18.12 -8.33
C GLU A 152 17.20 18.26 -7.74
N ARG A 153 17.50 17.60 -6.64
CA ARG A 153 18.82 17.63 -6.01
C ARG A 153 19.88 16.95 -6.87
N ILE A 154 19.59 15.78 -7.43
CA ILE A 154 20.48 15.06 -8.34
C ILE A 154 20.91 15.98 -9.50
N ILE A 155 19.96 16.69 -10.10
CA ILE A 155 20.20 17.59 -11.23
C ILE A 155 20.98 18.82 -10.78
N ASN A 156 20.51 19.52 -9.75
CA ASN A 156 21.08 20.84 -9.35
C ASN A 156 22.46 20.71 -8.70
N GLU A 157 22.73 19.63 -7.99
CA GLU A 157 24.01 19.37 -7.33
C GLU A 157 24.99 18.62 -8.25
N ASN A 158 24.58 18.30 -9.49
CA ASN A 158 25.35 17.54 -10.47
C ASN A 158 25.90 16.22 -9.90
N ILE A 159 25.06 15.48 -9.17
CA ILE A 159 25.42 14.19 -8.56
C ILE A 159 25.55 13.15 -9.67
N PRO A 160 26.70 12.45 -9.82
CA PRO A 160 26.84 11.39 -10.81
C PRO A 160 25.86 10.24 -10.56
N HIS A 161 25.20 9.75 -11.63
CA HIS A 161 24.18 8.70 -11.56
C HIS A 161 24.02 7.96 -12.89
N GLY A 162 23.56 6.72 -12.85
CA GLY A 162 23.01 6.01 -14.00
C GLY A 162 21.63 6.59 -14.40
N LYS A 163 20.93 5.98 -15.36
CA LYS A 163 19.58 6.40 -15.73
C LYS A 163 18.64 6.30 -14.51
N ILE A 164 17.88 7.35 -14.25
CA ILE A 164 16.83 7.37 -13.20
C ILE A 164 15.48 7.45 -13.89
N CYS A 165 14.64 6.43 -13.71
CA CYS A 165 13.29 6.38 -14.24
C CYS A 165 12.30 6.78 -13.13
N VAL A 166 11.32 7.62 -13.44
CA VAL A 166 10.28 8.06 -12.49
C VAL A 166 8.93 7.62 -13.04
N GLY A 167 8.14 6.97 -12.20
CA GLY A 167 6.79 6.52 -12.53
C GLY A 167 5.81 6.80 -11.41
N PHE A 168 4.57 7.23 -11.77
CA PHE A 168 3.49 7.36 -10.80
C PHE A 168 2.28 6.57 -11.28
N THR A 169 1.67 5.81 -10.37
CA THR A 169 0.59 4.87 -10.64
C THR A 169 -0.76 5.40 -10.14
N PRO A 170 -1.88 5.16 -10.83
CA PRO A 170 -3.22 5.36 -10.29
C PRO A 170 -3.68 4.13 -9.49
N ASP A 171 -4.76 4.24 -8.72
CA ASP A 171 -5.56 3.12 -8.19
C ASP A 171 -4.81 2.08 -7.33
N GLU A 172 -3.69 2.45 -6.69
CA GLU A 172 -2.95 1.56 -5.78
C GLU A 172 -3.83 1.13 -4.61
N GLU A 173 -4.52 2.08 -3.98
CA GLU A 173 -5.34 1.93 -2.78
C GLU A 173 -6.57 0.99 -2.94
N ILE A 174 -6.84 0.60 -4.17
CA ILE A 174 -7.87 -0.39 -4.50
C ILE A 174 -7.27 -1.67 -5.13
N GLY A 175 -5.92 -1.83 -5.03
CA GLY A 175 -5.19 -3.01 -5.48
C GLY A 175 -5.07 -3.15 -6.99
N ARG A 176 -5.14 -2.06 -7.75
CA ARG A 176 -5.07 -2.06 -9.23
C ARG A 176 -3.90 -1.24 -9.78
N GLY A 177 -3.10 -0.62 -8.91
CA GLY A 177 -2.10 0.37 -9.25
C GLY A 177 -1.19 -0.02 -10.41
N ALA A 178 -0.33 -1.01 -10.23
CA ALA A 178 0.64 -1.40 -11.26
C ALA A 178 0.08 -2.27 -12.39
N ALA A 179 -1.23 -2.60 -12.42
CA ALA A 179 -1.78 -3.61 -13.33
C ALA A 179 -1.53 -3.34 -14.84
N HIS A 180 -1.42 -2.07 -15.23
CA HIS A 180 -1.18 -1.64 -16.59
C HIS A 180 0.12 -0.84 -16.76
N PHE A 181 1.01 -0.89 -15.76
CA PHE A 181 2.27 -0.17 -15.82
C PHE A 181 3.15 -0.69 -16.96
N ASP A 182 3.67 0.19 -17.79
CA ASP A 182 4.50 -0.17 -18.95
C ASP A 182 5.96 -0.41 -18.53
N VAL A 183 6.21 -1.53 -17.83
CA VAL A 183 7.54 -1.93 -17.34
C VAL A 183 8.58 -1.91 -18.46
N LYS A 184 8.22 -2.37 -19.65
CA LYS A 184 9.15 -2.45 -20.78
C LYS A 184 9.68 -1.08 -21.21
N ASN A 185 8.79 -0.12 -21.41
CA ASN A 185 9.16 1.23 -21.86
C ASN A 185 9.58 2.14 -20.70
N PHE A 186 9.25 1.79 -19.47
CA PHE A 186 9.79 2.45 -18.28
C PHE A 186 11.31 2.34 -18.26
N GLY A 187 11.85 1.18 -18.60
CA GLY A 187 13.26 1.01 -18.92
C GLY A 187 14.19 1.12 -17.73
N ALA A 188 13.73 0.75 -16.54
CA ALA A 188 14.55 0.52 -15.37
C ALA A 188 14.95 -0.96 -15.26
N ASP A 189 16.16 -1.25 -14.76
CA ASP A 189 16.60 -2.60 -14.43
C ASP A 189 15.95 -3.09 -13.13
N PHE A 190 15.78 -2.18 -12.16
CA PHE A 190 15.22 -2.38 -10.83
C PHE A 190 14.48 -1.12 -10.40
N ALA A 191 13.61 -1.23 -9.41
CA ALA A 191 12.91 -0.06 -8.88
C ALA A 191 12.77 -0.12 -7.35
N TYR A 192 12.33 1.00 -6.78
CA TYR A 192 11.81 1.10 -5.42
C TYR A 192 10.45 1.81 -5.50
N THR A 193 9.45 1.30 -4.80
CA THR A 193 8.30 2.11 -4.42
C THR A 193 8.65 2.90 -3.17
N ILE A 194 8.29 4.18 -3.16
CA ILE A 194 8.45 5.07 -2.00
C ILE A 194 7.06 5.22 -1.40
N ASP A 195 6.60 4.16 -0.72
CA ASP A 195 5.20 3.93 -0.34
C ASP A 195 5.11 3.10 0.95
N GLY A 196 6.10 3.24 1.82
CA GLY A 196 6.16 2.56 3.10
C GLY A 196 5.78 3.45 4.27
N GLY A 197 6.03 2.95 5.50
CA GLY A 197 5.77 3.64 6.74
C GLY A 197 6.86 4.65 7.13
N ILE A 198 7.45 4.45 8.31
CA ILE A 198 8.39 5.39 8.91
C ILE A 198 9.73 5.48 8.17
N GLU A 199 10.48 6.55 8.40
CA GLU A 199 11.84 6.69 7.87
C GLU A 199 12.73 5.53 8.31
N GLY A 200 13.46 4.94 7.34
CA GLY A 200 14.32 3.77 7.57
C GLY A 200 13.64 2.43 7.34
N GLU A 201 12.35 2.40 7.05
CA GLU A 201 11.64 1.17 6.70
C GLU A 201 12.05 0.66 5.32
N ILE A 202 12.23 -0.65 5.24
CA ILE A 202 12.48 -1.40 4.00
C ILE A 202 11.61 -2.65 4.04
N SER A 203 10.77 -2.84 3.02
CA SER A 203 9.94 -4.02 2.88
C SER A 203 10.18 -4.69 1.53
N TYR A 204 10.55 -5.96 1.55
CA TYR A 204 10.75 -6.81 0.37
C TYR A 204 9.95 -8.11 0.42
N GLU A 205 9.06 -8.20 1.38
CA GLU A 205 8.09 -9.28 1.55
C GLU A 205 6.71 -8.68 1.84
N ASN A 206 5.69 -9.27 1.26
CA ASN A 206 4.30 -8.91 1.51
C ASN A 206 3.44 -10.17 1.64
N PHE A 207 2.19 -10.05 2.03
CA PHE A 207 1.31 -11.22 2.04
C PHE A 207 1.12 -11.82 0.65
N ASN A 208 0.95 -13.17 0.60
CA ASN A 208 0.14 -13.79 -0.42
C ASN A 208 -1.33 -13.64 -0.03
N ALA A 209 -2.20 -13.42 -0.99
CA ALA A 209 -3.58 -13.03 -0.76
C ALA A 209 -4.56 -13.83 -1.61
N SER A 210 -5.63 -14.29 -0.97
CA SER A 210 -6.79 -14.86 -1.64
C SER A 210 -8.08 -14.34 -0.98
N ALA A 211 -9.15 -14.29 -1.77
CA ALA A 211 -10.50 -14.06 -1.30
C ALA A 211 -11.32 -15.35 -1.41
N ALA A 212 -12.26 -15.56 -0.51
CA ALA A 212 -13.19 -16.67 -0.59
C ALA A 212 -14.64 -16.17 -0.42
N GLU A 213 -15.45 -16.41 -1.42
CA GLU A 213 -16.90 -16.18 -1.40
C GLU A 213 -17.59 -17.47 -1.06
N ILE A 214 -18.48 -17.44 -0.07
CA ILE A 214 -19.22 -18.60 0.44
C ILE A 214 -20.69 -18.34 0.29
N GLU A 215 -21.34 -19.15 -0.49
CA GLU A 215 -22.80 -19.18 -0.64
C GLU A 215 -23.36 -20.35 0.13
N ILE A 216 -24.43 -20.14 0.91
CA ILE A 216 -25.06 -21.15 1.77
C ILE A 216 -26.54 -21.18 1.43
N HIS A 217 -27.03 -22.35 1.03
CA HIS A 217 -28.40 -22.59 0.67
C HIS A 217 -29.10 -23.39 1.78
N GLY A 218 -30.13 -22.79 2.36
CA GLY A 218 -30.92 -23.37 3.42
C GLY A 218 -32.24 -23.99 2.91
N VAL A 219 -32.97 -24.56 3.84
CA VAL A 219 -34.35 -25.05 3.64
C VAL A 219 -35.25 -24.44 4.72
N SER A 220 -36.11 -23.50 4.31
CA SER A 220 -37.02 -22.84 5.25
C SER A 220 -38.35 -23.57 5.34
N VAL A 221 -38.79 -23.81 6.56
CA VAL A 221 -40.11 -24.34 6.90
C VAL A 221 -40.60 -23.65 8.17
N HIS A 222 -41.89 -23.83 8.51
CA HIS A 222 -42.44 -23.26 9.75
C HIS A 222 -41.65 -23.77 10.97
N PRO A 223 -41.15 -22.87 11.86
CA PRO A 223 -40.30 -23.27 13.00
C PRO A 223 -40.88 -24.35 13.89
N GLY A 224 -42.20 -24.34 14.09
CA GLY A 224 -42.90 -25.35 14.89
C GLY A 224 -42.88 -26.77 14.31
N SER A 225 -42.56 -26.94 13.02
CA SER A 225 -42.46 -28.23 12.31
C SER A 225 -41.09 -28.46 11.67
N ALA A 226 -40.08 -27.74 12.13
CA ALA A 226 -38.75 -27.65 11.50
C ALA A 226 -37.86 -28.87 11.78
N LYS A 227 -38.20 -29.73 12.74
CA LYS A 227 -37.38 -30.88 13.15
C LYS A 227 -37.09 -31.81 11.97
N ASN A 228 -35.80 -32.07 11.71
CA ASN A 228 -35.27 -32.92 10.64
C ASN A 228 -35.59 -32.43 9.21
N THR A 229 -36.05 -31.17 9.04
CA THR A 229 -36.40 -30.61 7.72
C THR A 229 -35.72 -29.28 7.48
N MET A 230 -35.74 -28.38 8.45
CA MET A 230 -35.12 -27.05 8.29
C MET A 230 -33.59 -27.13 8.24
N ILE A 231 -33.02 -26.47 7.27
CA ILE A 231 -31.59 -26.12 7.23
C ILE A 231 -31.52 -24.58 7.27
N ASN A 232 -31.08 -24.04 8.38
CA ASN A 232 -30.94 -22.58 8.51
C ASN A 232 -29.56 -22.13 8.01
N ALA A 233 -29.53 -21.45 6.88
CA ALA A 233 -28.28 -21.03 6.24
C ALA A 233 -27.39 -20.15 7.14
N VAL A 234 -27.99 -19.28 7.98
CA VAL A 234 -27.22 -18.48 8.95
C VAL A 234 -26.53 -19.36 9.99
N ASN A 235 -27.25 -20.36 10.53
CA ASN A 235 -26.66 -21.29 11.50
C ASN A 235 -25.54 -22.13 10.88
N VAL A 236 -25.70 -22.56 9.62
CA VAL A 236 -24.64 -23.25 8.87
C VAL A 236 -23.41 -22.35 8.69
N GLY A 237 -23.59 -21.07 8.38
CA GLY A 237 -22.47 -20.11 8.29
C GLY A 237 -21.73 -19.91 9.63
N ILE A 238 -22.47 -19.85 10.74
CA ILE A 238 -21.87 -19.78 12.09
C ILE A 238 -21.06 -21.06 12.38
N GLU A 239 -21.58 -22.24 12.01
CA GLU A 239 -20.90 -23.53 12.18
C GLU A 239 -19.60 -23.55 11.32
N LEU A 240 -19.67 -23.14 10.05
CA LEU A 240 -18.51 -23.04 9.17
C LEU A 240 -17.42 -22.14 9.76
N ASN A 241 -17.79 -20.93 10.19
CA ASN A 241 -16.85 -20.02 10.84
C ASN A 241 -16.21 -20.63 12.10
N GLY A 242 -16.97 -21.45 12.84
CA GLY A 242 -16.49 -22.17 14.02
C GLY A 242 -15.52 -23.34 13.72
N MET A 243 -15.42 -23.78 12.47
CA MET A 243 -14.44 -24.78 12.02
C MET A 243 -13.06 -24.20 11.74
N LEU A 244 -12.95 -22.87 11.58
CA LEU A 244 -11.69 -22.19 11.31
C LEU A 244 -10.93 -21.91 12.61
N PRO A 245 -9.57 -21.87 12.57
CA PRO A 245 -8.75 -21.59 13.74
C PRO A 245 -9.09 -20.22 14.36
N SER A 246 -9.54 -20.20 15.60
CA SER A 246 -9.97 -18.98 16.28
C SER A 246 -8.85 -17.99 16.58
N CYS A 247 -7.58 -18.46 16.62
CA CYS A 247 -6.40 -17.62 16.83
C CYS A 247 -5.84 -17.01 15.53
N GLU A 248 -6.23 -17.52 14.36
CA GLU A 248 -5.78 -17.00 13.06
C GLU A 248 -6.76 -15.95 12.52
N LYS A 249 -6.88 -14.84 13.24
CA LYS A 249 -7.70 -13.68 12.87
C LYS A 249 -6.86 -12.42 12.92
N PRO A 250 -7.18 -11.35 12.18
CA PRO A 250 -6.42 -10.11 12.19
C PRO A 250 -6.16 -9.54 13.59
N GLU A 251 -7.18 -9.61 14.47
CA GLU A 251 -7.12 -9.13 15.85
C GLU A 251 -6.21 -9.96 16.78
N HIS A 252 -5.67 -11.08 16.31
CA HIS A 252 -4.83 -12.01 17.07
C HIS A 252 -3.48 -12.31 16.42
N THR A 253 -3.16 -11.64 15.31
CA THR A 253 -1.97 -11.95 14.51
C THR A 253 -1.12 -10.71 14.25
N GLU A 254 0.20 -10.89 14.22
CA GLU A 254 1.19 -9.85 13.96
C GLU A 254 2.36 -10.34 13.09
N GLY A 255 3.24 -9.46 12.63
CA GLY A 255 4.43 -9.79 11.86
C GLY A 255 4.13 -10.72 10.67
N TYR A 256 4.72 -11.91 10.66
CA TYR A 256 4.57 -12.91 9.60
C TYR A 256 3.37 -13.84 9.75
N GLU A 257 2.56 -13.66 10.77
CA GLU A 257 1.41 -14.52 11.03
C GLU A 257 0.27 -14.21 10.07
N GLY A 258 -0.25 -15.27 9.39
CA GLY A 258 -1.36 -15.18 8.48
C GLY A 258 -2.71 -15.33 9.18
N PHE A 259 -3.81 -15.03 8.47
CA PHE A 259 -5.15 -15.03 9.05
C PHE A 259 -6.25 -15.41 8.06
N TYR A 260 -7.42 -15.74 8.63
CA TYR A 260 -8.73 -15.74 8.00
C TYR A 260 -9.50 -14.51 8.52
N TYR A 261 -9.87 -13.60 7.67
CA TYR A 261 -10.69 -12.45 8.03
C TYR A 261 -12.08 -12.57 7.44
N LEU A 262 -13.09 -12.77 8.30
CA LEU A 262 -14.48 -12.69 7.90
C LEU A 262 -14.85 -11.22 7.69
N GLU A 263 -14.86 -10.77 6.45
CA GLU A 263 -15.13 -9.39 6.08
C GLU A 263 -16.61 -9.05 6.13
N SER A 264 -17.44 -9.99 5.64
CA SER A 264 -18.89 -9.80 5.67
C SER A 264 -19.64 -11.12 5.89
N PHE A 265 -20.79 -11.02 6.56
CA PHE A 265 -21.75 -12.11 6.72
C PHE A 265 -23.16 -11.54 6.71
N SER A 266 -23.98 -11.98 5.76
CA SER A 266 -25.38 -11.58 5.64
C SER A 266 -26.25 -12.76 5.24
N GLY A 267 -27.52 -12.77 5.62
CA GLY A 267 -28.44 -13.84 5.21
C GLY A 267 -29.68 -14.01 6.08
N ASN A 268 -30.43 -15.05 5.74
CA ASN A 268 -31.61 -15.51 6.45
C ASN A 268 -31.66 -17.05 6.47
N THR A 269 -32.82 -17.66 6.75
CA THR A 269 -32.94 -19.13 6.79
C THR A 269 -32.71 -19.79 5.44
N ASP A 270 -33.12 -19.16 4.33
CA ASP A 270 -33.06 -19.74 2.99
C ASP A 270 -31.72 -19.59 2.33
N TYR A 271 -31.02 -18.44 2.58
CA TYR A 271 -29.77 -18.11 1.95
C TYR A 271 -28.90 -17.25 2.85
N ALA A 272 -27.58 -17.52 2.83
CA ALA A 272 -26.61 -16.69 3.46
C ALA A 272 -25.36 -16.55 2.57
N LYS A 273 -24.66 -15.44 2.71
CA LYS A 273 -23.40 -15.17 2.03
C LYS A 273 -22.35 -14.71 3.04
N MET A 274 -21.13 -15.24 2.89
CA MET A 274 -19.96 -14.82 3.66
C MET A 274 -18.83 -14.49 2.70
N SER A 275 -18.07 -13.44 3.02
CA SER A 275 -16.83 -13.09 2.30
C SER A 275 -15.66 -13.18 3.25
N TYR A 276 -14.60 -13.87 2.85
CA TYR A 276 -13.37 -14.01 3.59
C TYR A 276 -12.18 -13.46 2.80
N ILE A 277 -11.26 -12.85 3.54
CA ILE A 277 -9.92 -12.51 3.09
C ILE A 277 -8.94 -13.49 3.76
N LEU A 278 -8.10 -14.15 2.95
CA LEU A 278 -7.06 -15.07 3.40
C LEU A 278 -5.70 -14.42 3.14
N ARG A 279 -4.84 -14.42 4.15
CA ARG A 279 -3.50 -13.85 4.07
C ARG A 279 -2.46 -14.76 4.73
N ASP A 280 -1.31 -14.92 4.10
CA ASP A 280 -0.13 -15.51 4.70
C ASP A 280 1.13 -15.11 3.90
N HIS A 281 2.26 -14.86 4.58
CA HIS A 281 3.53 -14.60 3.90
C HIS A 281 4.10 -15.86 3.24
N ASP A 282 3.83 -17.04 3.81
CA ASP A 282 4.22 -18.33 3.26
C ASP A 282 3.10 -18.85 2.34
N ASN A 283 3.43 -19.09 1.06
CA ASN A 283 2.47 -19.59 0.08
C ASN A 283 1.92 -20.97 0.46
N ASN A 284 2.73 -21.85 1.05
CA ASN A 284 2.26 -23.19 1.47
C ASN A 284 1.22 -23.07 2.60
N LYS A 285 1.42 -22.12 3.52
CA LYS A 285 0.43 -21.85 4.59
C LYS A 285 -0.84 -21.23 4.02
N LEU A 286 -0.76 -20.35 3.02
CA LEU A 286 -1.95 -19.84 2.33
C LEU A 286 -2.71 -20.98 1.64
N GLU A 287 -2.03 -21.88 0.94
CA GLU A 287 -2.67 -23.06 0.33
C GLU A 287 -3.29 -23.99 1.38
N ALA A 288 -2.67 -24.16 2.55
CA ALA A 288 -3.25 -24.89 3.65
C ALA A 288 -4.53 -24.22 4.19
N LYS A 289 -4.57 -22.87 4.24
CA LYS A 289 -5.78 -22.11 4.62
C LYS A 289 -6.92 -22.35 3.62
N LYS A 290 -6.63 -22.30 2.32
CA LYS A 290 -7.62 -22.62 1.26
C LYS A 290 -8.14 -24.05 1.40
N ALA A 291 -7.24 -25.02 1.61
CA ALA A 291 -7.62 -26.42 1.80
C ALA A 291 -8.51 -26.63 3.03
N THR A 292 -8.27 -25.88 4.11
CA THR A 292 -9.11 -25.92 5.32
C THR A 292 -10.54 -25.45 5.03
N LEU A 293 -10.73 -24.38 4.27
CA LEU A 293 -12.06 -23.90 3.84
C LEU A 293 -12.78 -24.94 2.96
N LEU A 294 -12.08 -25.53 1.98
CA LEU A 294 -12.67 -26.56 1.11
C LEU A 294 -13.00 -27.84 1.90
N LEU A 295 -12.22 -28.17 2.94
CA LEU A 295 -12.58 -29.27 3.85
C LEU A 295 -13.83 -28.95 4.66
N ALA A 296 -13.99 -27.72 5.15
CA ALA A 296 -15.18 -27.29 5.85
C ALA A 296 -16.43 -27.36 4.95
N GLU A 297 -16.32 -26.90 3.68
CA GLU A 297 -17.37 -27.08 2.66
C GLU A 297 -17.81 -28.55 2.54
N LYS A 298 -16.82 -29.44 2.34
CA LYS A 298 -17.08 -30.87 2.20
C LYS A 298 -17.82 -31.44 3.43
N LEU A 299 -17.33 -31.18 4.64
CA LEU A 299 -17.91 -31.69 5.88
C LEU A 299 -19.35 -31.18 6.11
N ILE A 300 -19.61 -29.91 5.77
CA ILE A 300 -20.94 -29.33 5.88
C ILE A 300 -21.90 -29.97 4.85
N ASN A 301 -21.46 -30.14 3.61
CA ASN A 301 -22.24 -30.77 2.56
C ASN A 301 -22.54 -32.27 2.88
N GLU A 302 -21.59 -32.99 3.47
CA GLU A 302 -21.82 -34.34 3.98
C GLU A 302 -22.91 -34.38 5.10
N LYS A 303 -22.94 -33.34 5.96
CA LYS A 303 -23.90 -33.28 7.09
C LYS A 303 -25.29 -32.83 6.69
N TYR A 304 -25.39 -31.79 5.83
CA TYR A 304 -26.64 -31.11 5.51
C TYR A 304 -27.19 -31.43 4.12
N GLY A 305 -26.40 -32.05 3.26
CA GLY A 305 -26.74 -32.37 1.87
C GLY A 305 -25.87 -31.62 0.88
N GLU A 306 -25.62 -32.26 -0.26
CA GLU A 306 -24.80 -31.71 -1.35
C GLU A 306 -25.37 -30.38 -1.84
N GLY A 307 -24.51 -29.38 -2.00
CA GLY A 307 -24.85 -28.04 -2.47
C GLY A 307 -25.41 -27.11 -1.37
N THR A 308 -25.41 -27.52 -0.10
CA THR A 308 -25.75 -26.62 1.02
C THR A 308 -24.74 -25.48 1.13
N VAL A 309 -23.44 -25.74 0.96
CA VAL A 309 -22.39 -24.75 0.93
C VAL A 309 -21.63 -24.82 -0.40
N LYS A 310 -21.32 -23.67 -0.97
CA LYS A 310 -20.43 -23.53 -2.12
C LYS A 310 -19.40 -22.46 -1.83
N ILE A 311 -18.12 -22.82 -1.91
CA ILE A 311 -16.99 -21.90 -1.73
C ILE A 311 -16.31 -21.63 -3.07
N THR A 312 -16.11 -20.36 -3.40
CA THR A 312 -15.34 -19.92 -4.55
C THR A 312 -14.13 -19.14 -4.06
N ILE A 313 -12.92 -19.64 -4.35
CA ILE A 313 -11.66 -19.00 -3.94
C ILE A 313 -11.01 -18.37 -5.18
N SER A 314 -10.51 -17.14 -5.02
CA SER A 314 -9.76 -16.40 -6.03
C SER A 314 -8.48 -15.85 -5.44
N ASP A 315 -7.35 -16.01 -6.16
CA ASP A 315 -6.08 -15.39 -5.79
C ASP A 315 -6.09 -13.92 -6.19
N GLN A 316 -5.50 -13.07 -5.33
CA GLN A 316 -5.48 -11.63 -5.52
C GLN A 316 -4.08 -11.14 -5.88
N TYR A 317 -3.10 -11.38 -5.02
CA TYR A 317 -1.70 -11.05 -5.24
C TYR A 317 -0.77 -12.02 -4.50
N LYS A 318 0.51 -11.95 -4.81
CA LYS A 318 1.53 -12.83 -4.25
C LYS A 318 2.65 -12.05 -3.56
N ASN A 319 3.39 -12.72 -2.68
CA ASN A 319 4.56 -12.17 -2.02
C ASN A 319 5.69 -11.90 -3.01
N MET A 320 6.18 -10.66 -3.06
CA MET A 320 7.28 -10.24 -3.95
C MET A 320 8.64 -10.85 -3.60
N ALA A 321 8.78 -11.43 -2.42
CA ALA A 321 10.04 -11.99 -1.93
C ALA A 321 10.71 -12.95 -2.94
N GLU A 322 9.93 -13.73 -3.68
CA GLU A 322 10.44 -14.66 -4.70
C GLU A 322 11.24 -13.94 -5.79
N HIS A 323 10.83 -12.73 -6.15
CA HIS A 323 11.46 -11.93 -7.19
C HIS A 323 12.52 -10.96 -6.65
N VAL A 324 12.39 -10.49 -5.39
CA VAL A 324 13.34 -9.56 -4.79
C VAL A 324 14.55 -10.27 -4.19
N LYS A 325 14.39 -11.46 -3.58
CA LYS A 325 15.49 -12.24 -2.98
C LYS A 325 16.67 -12.54 -3.95
N PRO A 326 16.47 -12.80 -5.25
CA PRO A 326 17.59 -12.88 -6.19
C PRO A 326 18.35 -11.55 -6.40
N CYS A 327 17.76 -10.44 -5.98
CA CYS A 327 18.25 -9.07 -6.18
C CYS A 327 18.51 -8.36 -4.84
N MET A 328 19.05 -9.07 -3.82
CA MET A 328 19.26 -8.52 -2.47
C MET A 328 20.18 -7.30 -2.43
N HIS A 329 20.95 -7.04 -3.50
CA HIS A 329 21.71 -5.78 -3.61
C HIS A 329 20.80 -4.53 -3.51
N LEU A 330 19.49 -4.61 -3.81
CA LEU A 330 18.51 -3.54 -3.60
C LEU A 330 18.40 -3.22 -2.10
N ILE A 331 18.24 -4.25 -1.29
CA ILE A 331 18.11 -4.13 0.17
C ILE A 331 19.44 -3.71 0.80
N ASP A 332 20.54 -4.35 0.39
CA ASP A 332 21.89 -4.04 0.91
C ASP A 332 22.27 -2.59 0.60
N ASN A 333 21.93 -2.07 -0.59
CA ASN A 333 22.17 -0.68 -0.97
C ASN A 333 21.33 0.30 -0.14
N ALA A 334 20.04 0.01 0.05
CA ALA A 334 19.18 0.84 0.90
C ALA A 334 19.68 0.86 2.36
N ILE A 335 20.08 -0.29 2.91
CA ILE A 335 20.70 -0.39 4.24
C ILE A 335 22.00 0.44 4.31
N ALA A 336 22.85 0.36 3.28
CA ALA A 336 24.09 1.13 3.24
C ALA A 336 23.84 2.63 3.18
N ALA A 337 22.85 3.08 2.40
CA ALA A 337 22.43 4.47 2.32
C ALA A 337 21.93 4.99 3.68
N MET A 338 21.04 4.26 4.33
CA MET A 338 20.52 4.59 5.66
C MET A 338 21.63 4.69 6.70
N LYS A 339 22.56 3.73 6.73
CA LYS A 339 23.71 3.75 7.65
C LYS A 339 24.62 4.96 7.41
N THR A 340 24.83 5.36 6.16
CA THR A 340 25.61 6.57 5.81
C THR A 340 24.98 7.82 6.40
N LEU A 341 23.66 7.86 6.48
CA LEU A 341 22.86 8.95 7.02
C LEU A 341 22.59 8.84 8.53
N ASN A 342 23.14 7.82 9.20
CA ASN A 342 22.87 7.48 10.62
C ASN A 342 21.38 7.18 10.89
N VAL A 343 20.67 6.67 9.90
CA VAL A 343 19.30 6.15 10.03
C VAL A 343 19.37 4.66 10.31
N THR A 344 18.62 4.19 11.30
CA THR A 344 18.52 2.75 11.62
C THR A 344 17.63 2.05 10.61
N PRO A 345 18.13 1.06 9.83
CA PRO A 345 17.28 0.28 8.95
C PRO A 345 16.27 -0.57 9.71
N ILE A 346 15.02 -0.54 9.28
CA ILE A 346 13.92 -1.35 9.83
C ILE A 346 13.40 -2.24 8.71
N ILE A 347 13.61 -3.56 8.85
CA ILE A 347 13.17 -4.51 7.84
C ILE A 347 11.92 -5.21 8.36
N GLU A 348 10.77 -4.86 7.80
CA GLU A 348 9.48 -5.42 8.18
C GLU A 348 8.69 -5.89 6.95
N PRO A 349 7.90 -6.98 7.06
CA PRO A 349 7.04 -7.44 5.98
C PRO A 349 5.78 -6.59 5.91
N ILE A 350 5.30 -6.32 4.69
CA ILE A 350 4.02 -5.66 4.46
C ILE A 350 2.88 -6.65 4.76
N ARG A 351 1.95 -6.28 5.62
CA ARG A 351 0.75 -7.07 5.92
C ARG A 351 -0.43 -6.75 4.98
N GLY A 352 -0.13 -6.46 3.73
CA GLY A 352 -1.07 -6.11 2.66
C GLY A 352 -0.49 -6.42 1.28
N GLY A 353 -1.04 -5.79 0.27
CA GLY A 353 -0.49 -5.70 -1.09
C GLY A 353 0.32 -4.43 -1.27
N THR A 354 0.96 -4.29 -2.43
CA THR A 354 1.68 -3.08 -2.84
C THR A 354 1.93 -3.14 -4.36
N ASP A 355 2.05 -2.01 -5.01
CA ASP A 355 2.47 -1.93 -6.40
C ASP A 355 3.83 -2.60 -6.64
N GLY A 356 4.76 -2.51 -5.67
CA GLY A 356 6.05 -3.18 -5.74
C GLY A 356 5.94 -4.70 -5.91
N ALA A 357 4.93 -5.33 -5.31
CA ALA A 357 4.67 -6.76 -5.51
C ALA A 357 4.24 -7.06 -6.95
N THR A 358 3.26 -6.33 -7.48
CA THR A 358 2.79 -6.49 -8.86
C THR A 358 3.90 -6.24 -9.87
N LEU A 359 4.66 -5.15 -9.71
CA LEU A 359 5.81 -4.81 -10.56
C LEU A 359 6.89 -5.91 -10.54
N SER A 360 7.16 -6.49 -9.37
CA SER A 360 8.14 -7.58 -9.22
C SER A 360 7.72 -8.80 -10.04
N TYR A 361 6.44 -9.17 -10.04
CA TYR A 361 5.90 -10.24 -10.88
C TYR A 361 5.85 -9.88 -12.38
N MET A 362 5.80 -8.59 -12.72
CA MET A 362 5.93 -8.12 -14.11
C MET A 362 7.38 -8.07 -14.61
N GLY A 363 8.35 -8.47 -13.78
CA GLY A 363 9.77 -8.55 -14.13
C GLY A 363 10.60 -7.32 -13.74
N LEU A 364 10.07 -6.45 -12.88
CA LEU A 364 10.77 -5.30 -12.30
C LEU A 364 10.86 -5.47 -10.78
N PRO A 365 11.92 -6.10 -10.23
CA PRO A 365 12.08 -6.25 -8.79
C PRO A 365 12.02 -4.89 -8.09
N CYS A 366 11.05 -4.73 -7.15
CA CYS A 366 10.66 -3.44 -6.62
C CYS A 366 10.28 -3.53 -5.12
N PRO A 367 11.26 -3.48 -4.19
CA PRO A 367 10.97 -3.36 -2.76
C PRO A 367 10.42 -1.98 -2.40
N ASN A 368 9.76 -1.86 -1.24
CA ASN A 368 9.25 -0.61 -0.71
C ASN A 368 10.24 0.05 0.25
N LEU A 369 10.25 1.39 0.25
CA LEU A 369 10.93 2.25 1.23
C LEU A 369 9.91 3.13 1.95
N GLY A 370 10.18 3.45 3.22
CA GLY A 370 9.33 4.32 4.02
C GLY A 370 9.32 5.77 3.53
N THR A 371 8.20 6.46 3.75
CA THR A 371 7.97 7.87 3.46
C THR A 371 8.05 8.78 4.69
N GLY A 372 8.17 8.20 5.88
CA GLY A 372 8.20 8.96 7.15
C GLY A 372 6.82 9.36 7.69
N GLY A 373 5.74 8.77 7.19
CA GLY A 373 4.37 9.03 7.61
C GLY A 373 3.81 8.03 8.60
N PHE A 374 2.64 8.34 9.17
CA PHE A 374 2.01 7.58 10.26
C PHE A 374 0.49 7.62 10.16
N ALA A 375 -0.15 6.55 10.66
CA ALA A 375 -1.60 6.44 10.85
C ALA A 375 -2.44 6.73 9.60
N TYR A 376 -2.00 6.18 8.47
CA TYR A 376 -2.62 6.35 7.15
C TYR A 376 -4.10 5.98 7.09
N HIS A 377 -4.76 6.34 5.99
CA HIS A 377 -6.16 6.03 5.65
C HIS A 377 -7.21 6.64 6.59
N GLY A 378 -6.87 7.72 7.33
CA GLY A 378 -7.82 8.32 8.24
C GLY A 378 -7.48 9.72 8.75
N GLU A 379 -8.32 10.23 9.64
CA GLU A 379 -8.20 11.56 10.24
C GLU A 379 -7.01 11.74 11.19
N TYR A 380 -6.35 10.64 11.57
CA TYR A 380 -5.16 10.65 12.43
C TYR A 380 -3.86 10.70 11.64
N GLU A 381 -3.93 10.67 10.32
CA GLU A 381 -2.78 10.65 9.44
C GLU A 381 -1.89 11.88 9.66
N HIS A 382 -0.60 11.65 9.80
CA HIS A 382 0.38 12.71 10.00
C HIS A 382 1.76 12.29 9.50
N ILE A 383 2.59 13.28 9.19
CA ILE A 383 3.96 13.10 8.73
C ILE A 383 4.84 14.21 9.33
N THR A 384 6.16 14.03 9.32
CA THR A 384 7.09 15.07 9.76
C THR A 384 7.89 15.63 8.59
N VAL A 385 8.19 16.94 8.65
CA VAL A 385 9.07 17.60 7.67
C VAL A 385 10.44 16.94 7.66
N GLU A 386 10.98 16.63 8.85
CA GLU A 386 12.28 16.01 9.02
C GLU A 386 12.30 14.57 8.51
N GLY A 387 11.19 13.82 8.67
CA GLY A 387 11.04 12.47 8.10
C GLY A 387 11.10 12.49 6.58
N MET A 388 10.37 13.41 5.94
CA MET A 388 10.41 13.59 4.49
C MET A 388 11.81 13.99 4.00
N ASP A 389 12.51 14.88 4.71
CA ASP A 389 13.88 15.27 4.36
C ASP A 389 14.83 14.05 4.44
N ILE A 390 14.69 13.21 5.49
CA ILE A 390 15.47 11.96 5.67
C ILE A 390 15.17 10.95 4.54
N CYS A 391 13.91 10.71 4.20
CA CYS A 391 13.54 9.79 3.13
C CYS A 391 14.07 10.28 1.76
N THR A 392 13.98 11.59 1.50
CA THR A 392 14.62 12.21 0.32
C THR A 392 16.13 11.96 0.29
N ASP A 393 16.82 12.12 1.44
CA ASP A 393 18.26 11.87 1.56
C ASP A 393 18.61 10.40 1.30
N ILE A 394 17.78 9.47 1.79
CA ILE A 394 17.94 8.02 1.55
C ILE A 394 17.86 7.72 0.05
N ILE A 395 16.86 8.26 -0.66
CA ILE A 395 16.73 8.09 -2.12
C ILE A 395 17.99 8.58 -2.84
N VAL A 396 18.45 9.79 -2.52
CA VAL A 396 19.66 10.37 -3.14
C VAL A 396 20.90 9.50 -2.87
N GLU A 397 21.07 9.00 -1.64
CA GLU A 397 22.24 8.16 -1.31
C GLU A 397 22.17 6.77 -1.96
N ILE A 398 20.97 6.19 -2.11
CA ILE A 398 20.76 4.96 -2.89
C ILE A 398 21.25 5.16 -4.34
N LEU A 399 20.82 6.26 -4.99
CA LEU A 399 21.20 6.57 -6.37
C LEU A 399 22.72 6.79 -6.51
N LYS A 400 23.36 7.49 -5.56
CA LYS A 400 24.82 7.64 -5.51
C LYS A 400 25.54 6.30 -5.39
N ASN A 401 25.02 5.37 -4.60
CA ASN A 401 25.64 4.07 -4.42
C ASN A 401 25.61 3.24 -5.71
N TYR A 402 24.53 3.34 -6.52
CA TYR A 402 24.46 2.70 -7.83
C TYR A 402 25.39 3.33 -8.88
N ALA A 403 25.89 4.53 -8.65
CA ALA A 403 26.87 5.18 -9.52
C ALA A 403 28.32 4.74 -9.23
N LYS A 404 28.59 4.15 -8.07
CA LYS A 404 29.92 3.62 -7.70
C LYS A 404 30.19 2.32 -8.43
#